data_9c84d102bf462d65034e6ff34f55e3bf
#
_entry.id   9c84d102bf462d65034e6ff34f55e3bf
#
_cell.length_a   1.000
_cell.length_b   1.000
_cell.length_c   1.000
_cell.angle_alpha   90.00
_cell.angle_beta   90.00
_cell.angle_gamma   90.00
#
_symmetry.space_group_name_H-M   'P 1'
#
loop_
_entity.id
_entity.type
_entity.pdbx_description
1 polymer ?
#
loop_
_entity_poly.entity_id
_entity_poly.type
_entity_poly.pdbx_seq_one_letter_code
_entity_poly.pdbx_strand_id
1 'polypeptide(L)'
;MVSLFKVGDIVWSKSHRYSVTFYHRPCRVLNISGSEMRVQVLDNGCSFVVDVPKFELVPEGGILEPGDRLIHIDTKEILTFIKYNDCECIKCRNSDNEVKHYKIQDVEKYKEIFYV
;
A
#
# COMPACT_ATOMS: atom_id res chain seq x y z
N MET A 1 11.39 -15.36 -22.16
CA MET A 1 10.38 -14.41 -21.71
C MET A 1 10.95 -13.55 -20.58
N VAL A 2 10.87 -12.25 -20.74
CA VAL A 2 11.37 -11.32 -19.73
C VAL A 2 10.28 -11.12 -18.66
N SER A 3 10.62 -11.38 -17.41
CA SER A 3 9.70 -11.13 -16.31
C SER A 3 9.56 -9.63 -16.06
N LEU A 4 8.35 -9.16 -15.75
CA LEU A 4 8.09 -7.78 -15.41
C LEU A 4 8.74 -7.38 -14.06
N PHE A 5 8.96 -8.37 -13.21
CA PHE A 5 9.51 -8.15 -11.88
C PHE A 5 10.69 -9.07 -11.64
N LYS A 6 11.46 -8.79 -10.62
CA LYS A 6 12.54 -9.65 -10.13
C LYS A 6 12.41 -9.84 -8.63
N VAL A 7 13.03 -10.88 -8.12
CA VAL A 7 13.08 -11.16 -6.68
C VAL A 7 13.65 -9.95 -5.95
N GLY A 8 12.94 -9.54 -4.91
CA GLY A 8 13.30 -8.37 -4.12
C GLY A 8 12.52 -7.11 -4.48
N ASP A 9 11.85 -7.09 -5.64
CA ASP A 9 11.03 -5.93 -6.02
C ASP A 9 9.87 -5.75 -5.05
N ILE A 10 9.47 -4.50 -4.85
CA ILE A 10 8.31 -4.16 -4.02
C ILE A 10 7.14 -3.86 -4.96
N VAL A 11 6.05 -4.59 -4.77
CA VAL A 11 4.87 -4.56 -5.65
C VAL A 11 3.59 -4.46 -4.84
N TRP A 12 2.52 -3.99 -5.48
CA TRP A 12 1.17 -4.07 -4.93
C TRP A 12 0.17 -4.32 -6.06
N SER A 13 -1.08 -4.62 -5.71
CA SER A 13 -2.12 -4.83 -6.72
C SER A 13 -2.39 -3.53 -7.49
N LYS A 14 -2.52 -3.64 -8.81
CA LYS A 14 -2.81 -2.49 -9.70
C LYS A 14 -4.11 -1.80 -9.38
N SER A 15 -5.11 -2.55 -8.91
CA SER A 15 -6.41 -1.97 -8.61
C SER A 15 -7.11 -2.73 -7.50
N HIS A 16 -8.01 -2.05 -6.82
CA HIS A 16 -8.88 -2.62 -5.81
C HIS A 16 -9.74 -3.75 -6.39
N ARG A 17 -10.04 -3.68 -7.67
CA ARG A 17 -10.82 -4.69 -8.39
C ARG A 17 -10.11 -6.05 -8.44
N TYR A 18 -8.79 -6.05 -8.58
CA TYR A 18 -8.00 -7.28 -8.66
C TYR A 18 -7.76 -7.89 -7.28
N SER A 19 -7.53 -7.06 -6.29
CA SER A 19 -7.32 -7.55 -4.94
C SER A 19 -7.51 -6.43 -3.91
N VAL A 20 -8.46 -6.62 -3.03
CA VAL A 20 -8.68 -5.75 -1.88
C VAL A 20 -7.50 -5.88 -0.91
N THR A 21 -7.00 -7.10 -0.75
CA THR A 21 -5.93 -7.41 0.21
C THR A 21 -4.62 -6.69 -0.11
N PHE A 22 -4.27 -6.62 -1.41
CA PHE A 22 -2.96 -6.10 -1.82
C PHE A 22 -3.01 -4.73 -2.47
N TYR A 23 -4.18 -4.11 -2.54
CA TYR A 23 -4.33 -2.78 -3.09
C TYR A 23 -3.65 -1.77 -2.18
N HIS A 24 -2.64 -1.09 -2.71
CA HIS A 24 -1.78 -0.15 -1.99
C HIS A 24 -1.09 -0.73 -0.75
N ARG A 25 -1.00 -2.05 -0.66
CA ARG A 25 -0.30 -2.73 0.42
C ARG A 25 0.98 -3.34 -0.13
N PRO A 26 2.14 -2.79 0.23
CA PRO A 26 3.40 -3.22 -0.39
C PRO A 26 3.80 -4.64 0.01
N CYS A 27 4.27 -5.39 -0.98
CA CYS A 27 4.74 -6.75 -0.82
C CYS A 27 6.10 -6.91 -1.51
N ARG A 28 6.93 -7.78 -0.98
CA ARG A 28 8.22 -8.11 -1.59
C ARG A 28 8.09 -9.37 -2.43
N VAL A 29 8.60 -9.36 -3.65
CA VAL A 29 8.64 -10.54 -4.51
C VAL A 29 9.68 -11.52 -3.97
N LEU A 30 9.25 -12.73 -3.63
CA LEU A 30 10.13 -13.79 -3.13
C LEU A 30 10.56 -14.77 -4.22
N ASN A 31 9.67 -15.05 -5.16
CA ASN A 31 9.90 -16.04 -6.22
C ASN A 31 8.96 -15.76 -7.37
N ILE A 32 9.40 -16.06 -8.60
CA ILE A 32 8.58 -15.89 -9.80
C ILE A 32 8.60 -17.21 -10.57
N SER A 33 7.41 -17.69 -10.97
CA SER A 33 7.26 -18.93 -11.73
C SER A 33 6.20 -18.69 -12.81
N GLY A 34 6.65 -18.41 -14.03
CA GLY A 34 5.75 -18.13 -15.16
C GLY A 34 4.90 -16.89 -14.90
N SER A 35 3.59 -17.04 -14.91
CA SER A 35 2.64 -15.95 -14.71
C SER A 35 2.27 -15.73 -13.23
N GLU A 36 2.84 -16.54 -12.33
CA GLU A 36 2.59 -16.44 -10.91
C GLU A 36 3.85 -16.02 -10.17
N MET A 37 3.66 -15.41 -8.99
CA MET A 37 4.78 -15.08 -8.12
C MET A 37 4.36 -15.22 -6.67
N ARG A 38 5.34 -15.53 -5.82
CA ARG A 38 5.14 -15.53 -4.37
C ARG A 38 5.60 -14.19 -3.83
N VAL A 39 4.74 -13.56 -3.05
CA VAL A 39 5.03 -12.26 -2.44
C VAL A 39 4.88 -12.34 -0.93
N GLN A 40 5.62 -11.51 -0.22
CA GLN A 40 5.53 -11.39 1.23
C GLN A 40 5.07 -9.99 1.59
N VAL A 41 3.98 -9.90 2.33
CA VAL A 41 3.47 -8.60 2.80
C VAL A 41 4.47 -8.01 3.79
N LEU A 42 4.91 -6.77 3.54
CA LEU A 42 5.98 -6.15 4.33
C LEU A 42 5.62 -5.93 5.79
N ASP A 43 4.36 -5.58 6.06
CA ASP A 43 3.94 -5.22 7.42
C ASP A 43 3.68 -6.41 8.34
N ASN A 44 3.29 -7.57 7.80
CA ASN A 44 2.98 -8.75 8.64
C ASN A 44 3.79 -10.00 8.33
N GLY A 45 4.57 -10.00 7.26
CA GLY A 45 5.42 -11.13 6.89
C GLY A 45 4.70 -12.32 6.27
N CYS A 46 3.38 -12.25 6.09
CA CYS A 46 2.63 -13.34 5.45
C CYS A 46 2.96 -13.42 3.95
N SER A 47 3.02 -14.64 3.42
CA SER A 47 3.31 -14.83 2.00
C SER A 47 2.12 -15.42 1.27
N PHE A 48 1.99 -15.04 -0.01
CA PHE A 48 0.89 -15.47 -0.88
C PHE A 48 1.39 -15.67 -2.30
N VAL A 49 0.67 -16.52 -3.04
CA VAL A 49 0.90 -16.67 -4.48
C VAL A 49 -0.12 -15.82 -5.22
N VAL A 50 0.36 -14.97 -6.12
CA VAL A 50 -0.46 -14.00 -6.86
C VAL A 50 -0.12 -14.02 -8.34
N ASP A 51 -1.00 -13.44 -9.17
CA ASP A 51 -0.80 -13.35 -10.61
C ASP A 51 0.03 -12.11 -10.97
N VAL A 52 1.14 -12.34 -11.66
CA VAL A 52 2.06 -11.25 -12.06
C VAL A 52 1.34 -10.09 -12.77
N PRO A 53 0.47 -10.34 -13.79
CA PRO A 53 -0.13 -9.22 -14.53
C PRO A 53 -1.05 -8.32 -13.73
N LYS A 54 -1.49 -8.76 -12.56
CA LYS A 54 -2.40 -7.99 -11.70
C LYS A 54 -1.66 -7.06 -10.75
N PHE A 55 -0.34 -7.08 -10.76
CA PHE A 55 0.51 -6.32 -9.86
C PHE A 55 1.35 -5.31 -10.63
N GLU A 56 1.84 -4.31 -9.92
CA GLU A 56 2.73 -3.28 -10.44
C GLU A 56 3.80 -2.94 -9.40
N LEU A 57 4.89 -2.35 -9.84
CA LEU A 57 5.92 -1.85 -8.94
C LEU A 57 5.34 -0.70 -8.11
N VAL A 58 5.63 -0.70 -6.82
CA VAL A 58 5.26 0.42 -5.95
C VAL A 58 6.07 1.63 -6.39
N PRO A 59 5.40 2.77 -6.71
CA PRO A 59 6.11 3.96 -7.14
C PRO A 59 6.91 4.56 -5.98
N GLU A 60 7.90 5.38 -6.32
CA GLU A 60 8.69 6.09 -5.33
C GLU A 60 7.78 6.91 -4.42
N GLY A 61 7.96 6.77 -3.11
CA GLY A 61 7.13 7.44 -2.12
C GLY A 61 5.77 6.79 -1.90
N GLY A 62 5.48 5.64 -2.54
CA GLY A 62 4.21 4.95 -2.38
C GLY A 62 4.06 4.16 -1.09
N ILE A 63 5.16 3.83 -0.44
CA ILE A 63 5.13 3.10 0.83
C ILE A 63 4.84 4.08 1.95
N LEU A 64 3.82 3.78 2.75
CA LEU A 64 3.49 4.60 3.91
C LEU A 64 4.36 4.18 5.09
N GLU A 65 4.90 5.17 5.78
CA GLU A 65 5.71 4.98 6.99
C GLU A 65 5.04 5.66 8.17
N PRO A 66 5.24 5.15 9.40
CA PRO A 66 4.69 5.80 10.59
C PRO A 66 5.09 7.27 10.65
N GLY A 67 4.12 8.14 10.86
CA GLY A 67 4.32 9.58 10.85
C GLY A 67 3.98 10.27 9.54
N ASP A 68 3.79 9.52 8.46
CA ASP A 68 3.37 10.11 7.18
C ASP A 68 2.00 10.75 7.33
N ARG A 69 1.82 11.89 6.70
CA ARG A 69 0.54 12.58 6.68
C ARG A 69 -0.28 12.15 5.48
N LEU A 70 -1.56 11.91 5.75
CA LEU A 70 -2.54 11.52 4.75
C LEU A 70 -3.70 12.50 4.79
N ILE A 71 -4.43 12.59 3.69
CA ILE A 71 -5.66 13.36 3.64
C ILE A 71 -6.81 12.43 3.27
N HIS A 72 -7.91 12.52 4.00
CA HIS A 72 -9.13 11.79 3.66
C HIS A 72 -9.76 12.46 2.44
N ILE A 73 -10.02 11.69 1.39
CA ILE A 73 -10.48 12.24 0.10
C ILE A 73 -11.79 12.98 0.23
N ASP A 74 -12.75 12.41 0.98
CA ASP A 74 -14.09 12.98 1.10
C ASP A 74 -14.17 14.13 2.10
N THR A 75 -13.62 13.94 3.30
CA THR A 75 -13.76 14.91 4.40
C THR A 75 -12.65 15.96 4.41
N LYS A 76 -11.57 15.73 3.69
CA LYS A 76 -10.37 16.58 3.68
C LYS A 76 -9.66 16.64 5.03
N GLU A 77 -9.96 15.72 5.93
CA GLU A 77 -9.32 15.63 7.24
C GLU A 77 -7.87 15.17 7.08
N ILE A 78 -6.97 15.78 7.83
CA ILE A 78 -5.55 15.39 7.84
C ILE A 78 -5.34 14.31 8.88
N LEU A 79 -4.70 13.22 8.45
CA LEU A 79 -4.45 12.03 9.28
C LEU A 79 -2.97 11.77 9.37
N THR A 80 -2.54 11.13 10.45
CA THR A 80 -1.16 10.67 10.61
C THR A 80 -1.16 9.15 10.57
N PHE A 81 -0.44 8.57 9.61
CA PHE A 81 -0.35 7.13 9.45
C PHE A 81 0.39 6.49 10.62
N ILE A 82 -0.16 5.41 11.16
CA ILE A 82 0.45 4.64 12.24
C ILE A 82 0.95 3.30 11.70
N LYS A 83 0.06 2.50 11.12
CA LYS A 83 0.43 1.20 10.55
C LYS A 83 -0.66 0.66 9.64
N TYR A 84 -0.29 -0.29 8.80
CA TYR A 84 -1.27 -1.09 8.08
C TYR A 84 -1.99 -1.99 9.08
N ASN A 85 -3.26 -2.21 8.87
CA ASN A 85 -4.06 -3.04 9.75
C ASN A 85 -4.54 -4.29 8.99
N ASP A 86 -5.83 -4.36 8.67
CA ASP A 86 -6.37 -5.48 7.91
C ASP A 86 -6.23 -5.28 6.40
N CYS A 87 -6.78 -6.19 5.62
CA CYS A 87 -6.66 -6.25 4.17
C CYS A 87 -6.79 -4.91 3.44
N GLU A 88 -7.74 -4.08 3.83
CA GLU A 88 -7.97 -2.80 3.15
C GLU A 88 -7.94 -1.60 4.10
N CYS A 89 -7.56 -1.83 5.35
CA CYS A 89 -7.61 -0.80 6.39
C CYS A 89 -6.22 -0.40 6.85
N ILE A 90 -6.11 0.86 7.24
CA ILE A 90 -4.92 1.40 7.89
C ILE A 90 -5.34 2.05 9.20
N LYS A 91 -4.41 2.15 10.11
CA LYS A 91 -4.61 2.79 11.41
C LYS A 91 -3.98 4.16 11.36
N CYS A 92 -4.76 5.19 11.70
CA CYS A 92 -4.30 6.57 11.66
C CYS A 92 -4.76 7.33 12.90
N ARG A 93 -4.02 8.39 13.20
CA ARG A 93 -4.40 9.37 14.22
C ARG A 93 -5.00 10.57 13.50
N ASN A 94 -6.19 11.00 13.94
CA ASN A 94 -6.87 12.15 13.34
C ASN A 94 -6.49 13.47 14.02
N SER A 95 -7.07 14.57 13.56
CA SER A 95 -6.80 15.91 14.09
C SER A 95 -7.22 16.09 15.56
N ASP A 96 -8.17 15.26 16.03
CA ASP A 96 -8.61 15.27 17.44
C ASP A 96 -7.76 14.37 18.32
N ASN A 97 -6.64 13.87 17.77
CA ASN A 97 -5.73 12.97 18.47
C ASN A 97 -6.33 11.60 18.79
N GLU A 98 -7.38 11.22 18.08
CA GLU A 98 -8.00 9.91 18.20
C GLU A 98 -7.41 8.93 17.19
N VAL A 99 -7.26 7.67 17.59
CA VAL A 99 -6.78 6.61 16.72
C VAL A 99 -7.97 5.87 16.13
N LYS A 100 -8.07 5.85 14.82
CA LYS A 100 -9.18 5.21 14.10
C LYS A 100 -8.67 4.42 12.91
N HIS A 101 -9.52 3.54 12.39
CA HIS A 101 -9.26 2.76 11.19
C HIS A 101 -9.90 3.44 9.99
N TYR A 102 -9.18 3.47 8.88
CA TYR A 102 -9.64 4.06 7.62
C TYR A 102 -9.36 3.08 6.49
N LYS A 103 -10.18 3.11 5.45
CA LYS A 103 -9.90 2.33 4.27
C LYS A 103 -8.78 3.00 3.49
N ILE A 104 -7.83 2.21 3.03
CA ILE A 104 -6.67 2.73 2.30
C ILE A 104 -7.10 3.46 1.01
N GLN A 105 -8.21 3.05 0.40
CA GLN A 105 -8.74 3.66 -0.81
C GLN A 105 -9.37 5.04 -0.58
N ASP A 106 -9.67 5.38 0.69
CA ASP A 106 -10.33 6.65 1.05
C ASP A 106 -9.33 7.75 1.41
N VAL A 107 -8.05 7.45 1.36
CA VAL A 107 -7.00 8.39 1.75
C VAL A 107 -5.92 8.46 0.68
N GLU A 108 -5.20 9.58 0.66
CA GLU A 108 -4.03 9.76 -0.19
C GLU A 108 -2.96 10.50 0.58
N LYS A 109 -1.71 10.40 0.14
CA LYS A 109 -0.62 11.12 0.79
C LYS A 109 -0.86 12.61 0.70
N TYR A 110 -0.76 13.29 1.84
CA TYR A 110 -0.86 14.73 1.90
C TYR A 110 0.47 15.33 1.43
N LYS A 111 0.38 16.16 0.40
CA LYS A 111 1.55 16.88 -0.12
C LYS A 111 1.40 18.34 0.23
N GLU A 112 2.31 18.83 1.04
CA GLU A 112 2.39 20.26 1.28
C GLU A 112 3.05 20.91 0.06
N ILE A 113 2.39 21.92 -0.48
CA ILE A 113 2.94 22.70 -1.57
C ILE A 113 3.51 23.98 -0.97
N PHE A 114 4.82 24.12 -1.08
CA PHE A 114 5.49 25.34 -0.63
C PHE A 114 5.62 26.29 -1.81
N TYR A 115 5.06 27.47 -1.69
CA TYR A 115 5.27 28.54 -2.65
C TYR A 115 6.45 29.37 -2.17
N VAL A 116 7.44 29.45 -3.01
CA VAL A 116 8.62 30.23 -2.73
C VAL A 116 8.47 31.60 -3.40
#